data_019c250888206b3644a7cebf3744b0b5
#
_entry.id   019c250888206b3644a7cebf3744b0b5
#
_cell.length_a   1.000
_cell.length_b   1.000
_cell.length_c   1.000
_cell.angle_alpha   90.00
_cell.angle_beta   90.00
_cell.angle_gamma   90.00
#
_symmetry.space_group_name_H-M   'P 1'
#
loop_
_entity.id
_entity.type
_entity.pdbx_description
1 polymer ?
#
loop_
_entity_poly.entity_id
_entity_poly.type
_entity_poly.pdbx_seq_one_letter_code
_entity_poly.pdbx_strand_id
1 'polypeptide(L)'
;MLIPDIWAETCDFDPEQREFDIEPYYTGPLLDAHFHMPAAFAPPPVVAHELPYEIAVFDDHISKDGLICLLDKQNIKSVIGFYPVLDNLPLDSIKDMKYFEEKHPDRVNAFLLPISISQWMKDEWPVLPGQDLEQYLEMLPFTKGYGEFAFYLEVYERQDEHLEADDPEMIETYEILEKRNMIFMSHPGNRDMPALLKMIEKYPNIIFLFHGEEIKKPQLSQILEKYTNVYYSLDYNMISNCCLHNNPQTDSKETFLPKYRDTFEQTMKDELRIWKPIIEKHPDKIMWGTDILKPWHIDEEVQPLLIEMSRSFIGGLDPAVQEKYAYKNAERMLGMVKTTQLPVDTTIPAWIYFHTWVNNLIQLLISNVIIGAAAIVAAIVGIVFAVRRRSGGTKRPKPARQDLEDYEEQYLQRQGQRPRRRHAKSRPTSSSCNSCGKPLKPTVKFCGSCGTRID
;
A
#
# COMPACT_ATOMS: atom_id res chain seq x y z
N MET A 1 -6.42 -27.97 -13.52
CA MET A 1 -5.11 -28.54 -13.19
C MET A 1 -5.04 -28.50 -11.67
N LEU A 2 -5.08 -29.64 -10.99
CA LEU A 2 -4.97 -29.64 -9.53
C LEU A 2 -3.54 -29.24 -9.19
N ILE A 3 -3.39 -28.10 -8.52
CA ILE A 3 -2.13 -27.70 -7.90
C ILE A 3 -1.86 -28.79 -6.84
N PRO A 4 -0.73 -29.47 -6.86
CA PRO A 4 -0.44 -30.45 -5.82
C PRO A 4 -0.39 -29.72 -4.48
N ASP A 5 -0.99 -30.34 -3.44
CA ASP A 5 -0.79 -29.91 -2.05
C ASP A 5 0.70 -30.00 -1.70
N ILE A 6 1.44 -28.94 -1.98
CA ILE A 6 2.87 -28.80 -1.62
C ILE A 6 3.02 -28.49 -0.11
N TRP A 7 1.91 -28.28 0.60
CA TRP A 7 1.85 -27.85 2.01
C TRP A 7 1.87 -29.01 3.02
N ALA A 8 2.62 -30.09 2.74
CA ALA A 8 2.88 -31.12 3.76
C ALA A 8 4.00 -30.73 4.75
N GLU A 9 4.51 -29.51 4.67
CA GLU A 9 5.43 -28.96 5.68
C GLU A 9 4.64 -28.48 6.89
N THR A 10 5.20 -28.70 8.09
CA THR A 10 4.61 -28.21 9.32
C THR A 10 4.54 -26.69 9.32
N CYS A 11 3.40 -26.11 9.74
CA CYS A 11 3.24 -24.67 9.88
C CYS A 11 3.78 -24.17 11.24
N ASP A 12 4.86 -24.80 11.74
CA ASP A 12 5.42 -24.48 13.03
C ASP A 12 6.50 -23.40 12.92
N PHE A 13 6.52 -22.50 13.88
CA PHE A 13 7.55 -21.47 13.98
C PHE A 13 8.87 -22.09 14.48
N ASP A 14 9.93 -21.88 13.73
CA ASP A 14 11.29 -22.23 14.12
C ASP A 14 12.13 -20.96 14.28
N PRO A 15 12.48 -20.54 15.50
CA PRO A 15 13.28 -19.34 15.74
C PRO A 15 14.72 -19.45 15.24
N GLU A 16 15.21 -20.67 14.97
CA GLU A 16 16.55 -20.89 14.43
C GLU A 16 16.60 -20.76 12.89
N GLN A 17 15.43 -20.77 12.24
CA GLN A 17 15.34 -20.59 10.78
C GLN A 17 15.41 -19.12 10.42
N ARG A 18 16.60 -18.56 10.43
CA ARG A 18 16.89 -17.16 10.08
C ARG A 18 18.16 -17.05 9.23
N GLU A 19 18.23 -16.03 8.40
CA GLU A 19 19.34 -15.84 7.46
C GLU A 19 20.50 -15.04 8.06
N PHE A 20 20.22 -14.04 8.93
CA PHE A 20 21.21 -13.07 9.38
C PHE A 20 21.75 -13.32 10.80
N ASP A 21 21.10 -14.15 11.61
CA ASP A 21 21.54 -14.50 12.96
C ASP A 21 21.96 -13.28 13.84
N ILE A 22 21.19 -12.20 13.76
CA ILE A 22 21.45 -10.97 14.51
C ILE A 22 20.88 -11.08 15.92
N GLU A 23 21.72 -10.84 16.93
CA GLU A 23 21.31 -10.81 18.33
C GLU A 23 21.33 -9.38 18.91
N PRO A 24 20.44 -9.05 19.89
CA PRO A 24 19.37 -9.90 20.43
C PRO A 24 18.18 -10.06 19.47
N TYR A 25 17.56 -11.23 19.46
CA TYR A 25 16.45 -11.60 18.57
C TYR A 25 15.18 -11.90 19.38
N TYR A 26 14.05 -11.35 18.96
CA TYR A 26 12.77 -11.55 19.62
C TYR A 26 12.07 -12.82 19.10
N THR A 27 11.86 -13.80 19.97
CA THR A 27 11.21 -15.08 19.61
C THR A 27 9.75 -15.19 20.06
N GLY A 28 9.24 -14.18 20.77
CA GLY A 28 7.86 -14.15 21.24
C GLY A 28 6.83 -13.99 20.12
N PRO A 29 5.52 -14.01 20.48
CA PRO A 29 4.46 -13.83 19.49
C PRO A 29 4.42 -12.42 18.93
N LEU A 30 3.90 -12.30 17.71
CA LEU A 30 3.64 -11.03 17.03
C LEU A 30 2.14 -10.83 16.81
N LEU A 31 1.69 -9.57 16.75
CA LEU A 31 0.40 -9.17 16.20
C LEU A 31 0.64 -8.06 15.19
N ASP A 32 0.34 -8.34 13.94
CA ASP A 32 0.52 -7.38 12.86
C ASP A 32 -0.61 -6.36 12.87
N ALA A 33 -0.28 -5.11 13.18
CA ALA A 33 -1.27 -4.04 13.30
C ALA A 33 -1.62 -3.40 11.94
N HIS A 34 -0.97 -3.82 10.86
CA HIS A 34 -1.24 -3.33 9.52
C HIS A 34 -0.94 -4.38 8.45
N PHE A 35 -1.95 -5.15 8.07
CA PHE A 35 -1.83 -6.22 7.10
C PHE A 35 -2.91 -6.08 6.02
N HIS A 36 -2.55 -5.78 4.79
CA HIS A 36 -3.51 -5.76 3.69
C HIS A 36 -3.87 -7.19 3.31
N MET A 37 -5.14 -7.51 3.49
CA MET A 37 -5.66 -8.83 3.13
C MET A 37 -5.64 -9.00 1.60
N PRO A 38 -5.26 -10.18 1.10
CA PRO A 38 -5.42 -10.46 -0.32
C PRO A 38 -6.85 -10.18 -0.76
N ALA A 39 -7.00 -9.57 -1.94
CA ALA A 39 -8.32 -9.29 -2.51
C ALA A 39 -9.06 -10.60 -2.85
N ALA A 40 -10.38 -10.55 -2.85
CA ALA A 40 -11.20 -11.70 -3.23
C ALA A 40 -11.17 -12.02 -4.74
N PHE A 41 -10.69 -11.09 -5.55
CA PHE A 41 -10.56 -11.24 -7.00
C PHE A 41 -9.58 -10.20 -7.57
N ALA A 42 -8.96 -10.54 -8.68
CA ALA A 42 -8.12 -9.61 -9.41
C ALA A 42 -8.97 -8.45 -9.99
N PRO A 43 -8.51 -7.20 -9.88
CA PRO A 43 -9.19 -6.10 -10.53
C PRO A 43 -9.20 -6.31 -12.06
N PRO A 44 -10.25 -5.84 -12.77
CA PRO A 44 -10.29 -5.94 -14.21
C PRO A 44 -9.06 -5.34 -14.87
N PRO A 45 -8.54 -5.90 -15.99
CA PRO A 45 -7.33 -5.41 -16.65
C PRO A 45 -7.36 -3.93 -17.04
N VAL A 46 -8.55 -3.38 -17.30
CA VAL A 46 -8.75 -1.94 -17.57
C VAL A 46 -8.38 -1.07 -16.38
N VAL A 47 -8.51 -1.61 -15.18
CA VAL A 47 -8.29 -0.89 -13.93
C VAL A 47 -6.97 -1.30 -13.29
N ALA A 48 -6.54 -2.54 -13.50
CA ALA A 48 -5.31 -3.06 -12.93
C ALA A 48 -4.07 -2.24 -13.35
N HIS A 49 -4.08 -1.64 -14.54
CA HIS A 49 -2.98 -0.79 -15.01
C HIS A 49 -3.02 0.63 -14.42
N GLU A 50 -4.13 1.04 -13.81
CA GLU A 50 -4.25 2.31 -13.09
C GLU A 50 -3.77 2.18 -11.64
N LEU A 51 -3.71 0.95 -11.10
CA LEU A 51 -3.14 0.72 -9.79
C LEU A 51 -1.62 0.86 -9.86
N PRO A 52 -0.98 1.59 -8.93
CA PRO A 52 0.46 1.78 -8.93
C PRO A 52 1.25 0.49 -8.65
N TYR A 53 0.55 -0.59 -8.24
CA TYR A 53 1.14 -1.88 -7.90
C TYR A 53 0.13 -3.03 -8.08
N GLU A 54 0.66 -4.23 -8.28
CA GLU A 54 -0.11 -5.46 -8.23
C GLU A 54 -0.50 -5.77 -6.78
N ILE A 55 -1.77 -6.14 -6.54
CA ILE A 55 -2.26 -6.56 -5.23
C ILE A 55 -2.32 -8.07 -5.13
N ALA A 56 -2.12 -8.60 -3.92
CA ALA A 56 -2.30 -10.03 -3.67
C ALA A 56 -3.78 -10.43 -3.82
N VAL A 57 -4.04 -11.62 -4.36
CA VAL A 57 -5.40 -12.15 -4.58
C VAL A 57 -5.48 -13.56 -4.01
N PHE A 58 -6.56 -13.86 -3.29
CA PHE A 58 -6.81 -15.22 -2.80
C PHE A 58 -7.00 -16.21 -3.95
N ASP A 59 -6.52 -17.42 -3.74
CA ASP A 59 -6.53 -18.55 -4.67
C ASP A 59 -5.68 -18.37 -5.95
N ASP A 60 -5.22 -17.13 -6.24
CA ASP A 60 -4.22 -16.87 -7.29
C ASP A 60 -2.79 -16.87 -6.73
N HIS A 61 -2.58 -16.22 -5.58
CA HIS A 61 -1.26 -16.05 -4.96
C HIS A 61 -1.11 -16.83 -3.66
N ILE A 62 -2.17 -16.92 -2.87
CA ILE A 62 -2.19 -17.65 -1.61
C ILE A 62 -3.62 -18.16 -1.32
N SER A 63 -3.76 -19.36 -0.79
CA SER A 63 -5.06 -19.82 -0.26
C SER A 63 -5.31 -19.24 1.14
N LYS A 64 -6.56 -19.25 1.60
CA LYS A 64 -6.92 -18.78 2.94
C LYS A 64 -6.23 -19.57 4.05
N ASP A 65 -6.19 -20.90 3.91
CA ASP A 65 -5.46 -21.77 4.85
C ASP A 65 -3.95 -21.59 4.72
N GLY A 66 -3.44 -21.34 3.51
CA GLY A 66 -2.04 -20.99 3.25
C GLY A 66 -1.62 -19.72 3.97
N LEU A 67 -2.48 -18.70 4.00
CA LEU A 67 -2.22 -17.48 4.76
C LEU A 67 -2.11 -17.78 6.26
N ILE A 68 -3.00 -18.59 6.82
CA ILE A 68 -2.92 -18.95 8.24
C ILE A 68 -1.63 -19.73 8.54
N CYS A 69 -1.26 -20.67 7.67
CA CYS A 69 0.01 -21.38 7.79
C CYS A 69 1.22 -20.44 7.72
N LEU A 70 1.20 -19.45 6.82
CA LEU A 70 2.25 -18.44 6.70
C LEU A 70 2.39 -17.64 8.01
N LEU A 71 1.28 -17.22 8.60
CA LEU A 71 1.26 -16.53 9.89
C LEU A 71 1.81 -17.41 11.02
N ASP A 72 1.44 -18.71 11.04
CA ASP A 72 1.89 -19.66 12.05
C ASP A 72 3.40 -19.92 11.94
N LYS A 73 3.94 -20.11 10.75
CA LYS A 73 5.38 -20.23 10.48
C LYS A 73 6.19 -19.05 11.02
N GLN A 74 5.56 -17.89 11.15
CA GLN A 74 6.19 -16.67 11.66
C GLN A 74 5.78 -16.33 13.09
N ASN A 75 5.08 -17.20 13.83
CA ASN A 75 4.52 -16.93 15.15
C ASN A 75 3.76 -15.59 15.20
N ILE A 76 3.03 -15.28 14.13
CA ILE A 76 2.09 -14.15 14.08
C ILE A 76 0.74 -14.67 14.56
N LYS A 77 0.38 -14.34 15.78
CA LYS A 77 -0.84 -14.86 16.42
C LYS A 77 -2.12 -14.30 15.81
N SER A 78 -2.09 -13.05 15.34
CA SER A 78 -3.20 -12.43 14.61
C SER A 78 -2.73 -11.20 13.84
N VAL A 79 -3.59 -10.73 12.93
CA VAL A 79 -3.39 -9.52 12.15
C VAL A 79 -4.58 -8.57 12.29
N ILE A 80 -4.37 -7.28 12.16
CA ILE A 80 -5.41 -6.33 11.76
C ILE A 80 -5.44 -6.37 10.24
N GLY A 81 -6.48 -7.03 9.71
CA GLY A 81 -6.60 -7.32 8.29
C GLY A 81 -7.46 -6.28 7.56
N PHE A 82 -6.85 -5.54 6.66
CA PHE A 82 -7.52 -4.53 5.85
C PHE A 82 -8.12 -5.17 4.60
N TYR A 83 -9.44 -5.23 4.55
CA TYR A 83 -10.16 -5.77 3.40
C TYR A 83 -10.55 -4.65 2.45
N PRO A 84 -10.07 -4.65 1.21
CA PRO A 84 -10.41 -3.62 0.24
C PRO A 84 -11.91 -3.65 -0.09
N VAL A 85 -12.58 -2.53 0.12
CA VAL A 85 -13.97 -2.32 -0.25
C VAL A 85 -13.98 -1.60 -1.59
N LEU A 86 -14.06 -2.36 -2.68
CA LEU A 86 -14.15 -1.84 -4.04
C LEU A 86 -15.62 -1.63 -4.40
N ASP A 87 -16.03 -0.39 -4.72
CA ASP A 87 -17.31 -0.01 -5.32
C ASP A 87 -18.50 -0.98 -5.13
N ASN A 88 -19.06 -1.09 -3.93
CA ASN A 88 -19.94 -2.16 -3.48
C ASN A 88 -19.13 -3.40 -3.06
N LEU A 89 -19.11 -3.66 -1.78
CA LEU A 89 -18.38 -4.80 -1.20
C LEU A 89 -18.69 -6.06 -2.00
N PRO A 90 -17.73 -6.65 -2.73
CA PRO A 90 -18.06 -7.80 -3.58
C PRO A 90 -18.51 -8.97 -2.71
N LEU A 91 -19.43 -9.76 -3.23
CA LEU A 91 -19.92 -10.96 -2.55
C LEU A 91 -18.79 -11.85 -2.04
N ASP A 92 -17.70 -11.95 -2.79
CA ASP A 92 -16.59 -12.81 -2.44
C ASP A 92 -15.73 -12.21 -1.30
N SER A 93 -15.54 -10.89 -1.24
CA SER A 93 -14.93 -10.23 -0.08
C SER A 93 -15.73 -10.46 1.22
N ILE A 94 -17.07 -10.39 1.15
CA ILE A 94 -17.95 -10.71 2.29
C ILE A 94 -17.76 -12.17 2.71
N LYS A 95 -17.71 -13.10 1.75
CA LYS A 95 -17.46 -14.51 2.04
C LYS A 95 -16.12 -14.73 2.70
N ASP A 96 -15.08 -14.06 2.23
CA ASP A 96 -13.73 -14.18 2.78
C ASP A 96 -13.67 -13.64 4.22
N MET A 97 -14.26 -12.48 4.48
CA MET A 97 -14.37 -11.93 5.84
C MET A 97 -15.12 -12.89 6.77
N LYS A 98 -16.27 -13.43 6.34
CA LYS A 98 -17.04 -14.41 7.12
C LYS A 98 -16.30 -15.73 7.30
N TYR A 99 -15.54 -16.18 6.29
CA TYR A 99 -14.71 -17.38 6.38
C TYR A 99 -13.69 -17.27 7.52
N PHE A 100 -12.92 -16.15 7.57
CA PHE A 100 -11.93 -15.97 8.62
C PHE A 100 -12.58 -15.82 10.00
N GLU A 101 -13.68 -15.11 10.13
CA GLU A 101 -14.41 -15.01 11.40
C GLU A 101 -14.93 -16.37 11.88
N GLU A 102 -15.44 -17.22 10.98
CA GLU A 102 -16.00 -18.52 11.31
C GLU A 102 -14.93 -19.60 11.57
N LYS A 103 -13.91 -19.66 10.71
CA LYS A 103 -12.90 -20.75 10.72
C LYS A 103 -11.67 -20.43 11.55
N HIS A 104 -11.31 -19.18 11.62
CA HIS A 104 -10.10 -18.70 12.27
C HIS A 104 -10.41 -17.49 13.18
N PRO A 105 -11.37 -17.60 14.11
CA PRO A 105 -11.71 -16.53 15.01
C PRO A 105 -10.44 -16.05 15.75
N ASP A 106 -10.34 -14.77 16.04
CA ASP A 106 -9.18 -14.14 16.68
C ASP A 106 -7.87 -14.10 15.85
N ARG A 107 -7.85 -14.69 14.62
CA ARG A 107 -6.65 -14.62 13.77
C ARG A 107 -6.64 -13.39 12.86
N VAL A 108 -7.80 -12.94 12.42
CA VAL A 108 -7.94 -11.76 11.57
C VAL A 108 -8.94 -10.79 12.21
N ASN A 109 -8.43 -9.64 12.63
CA ASN A 109 -9.26 -8.54 13.12
C ASN A 109 -9.66 -7.66 11.94
N ALA A 110 -10.87 -7.83 11.41
CA ALA A 110 -11.29 -7.24 10.16
C ALA A 110 -11.46 -5.71 10.24
N PHE A 111 -10.82 -5.01 9.30
CA PHE A 111 -11.03 -3.59 9.02
C PHE A 111 -11.54 -3.42 7.58
N LEU A 112 -12.43 -2.48 7.35
CA LEU A 112 -12.85 -2.10 6.01
C LEU A 112 -11.92 -1.03 5.47
N LEU A 113 -11.19 -1.35 4.39
CA LEU A 113 -10.32 -0.43 3.68
C LEU A 113 -11.11 0.26 2.56
N PRO A 114 -11.42 1.56 2.66
CA PRO A 114 -12.15 2.26 1.63
C PRO A 114 -11.26 2.50 0.41
N ILE A 115 -11.40 1.66 -0.58
CA ILE A 115 -10.80 1.84 -1.90
C ILE A 115 -11.92 1.79 -2.92
N SER A 116 -12.11 2.85 -3.70
CA SER A 116 -13.06 2.88 -4.80
C SER A 116 -12.32 3.16 -6.09
N ILE A 117 -12.33 2.18 -6.97
CA ILE A 117 -11.74 2.30 -8.29
C ILE A 117 -12.53 3.29 -9.15
N SER A 118 -13.87 3.29 -9.04
CA SER A 118 -14.71 4.20 -9.83
C SER A 118 -14.56 5.64 -9.39
N GLN A 119 -14.38 5.88 -8.10
CA GLN A 119 -14.08 7.21 -7.56
C GLN A 119 -12.68 7.66 -7.95
N TRP A 120 -11.70 6.77 -7.85
CA TRP A 120 -10.35 7.05 -8.36
C TRP A 120 -10.34 7.47 -9.83
N MET A 121 -11.04 6.74 -10.70
CA MET A 121 -11.13 7.09 -12.13
C MET A 121 -11.84 8.43 -12.38
N LYS A 122 -12.62 8.95 -11.43
CA LYS A 122 -13.30 10.25 -11.49
C LYS A 122 -12.59 11.34 -10.72
N ASP A 123 -11.42 11.05 -10.14
CA ASP A 123 -10.72 11.96 -9.24
C ASP A 123 -11.53 12.30 -7.96
N GLU A 124 -12.42 11.39 -7.53
CA GLU A 124 -13.21 11.51 -6.31
C GLU A 124 -12.54 10.73 -5.17
N TRP A 125 -12.74 11.16 -3.93
CA TRP A 125 -12.23 10.47 -2.74
C TRP A 125 -13.00 9.17 -2.47
N PRO A 126 -12.31 8.08 -2.06
CA PRO A 126 -12.97 6.80 -1.77
C PRO A 126 -13.61 6.80 -0.38
N VAL A 127 -14.52 7.74 -0.12
CA VAL A 127 -15.33 7.72 1.10
C VAL A 127 -16.60 6.91 0.83
N LEU A 128 -16.86 5.91 1.67
CA LEU A 128 -18.14 5.21 1.62
C LEU A 128 -19.24 6.12 2.15
N PRO A 129 -20.33 6.35 1.40
CA PRO A 129 -21.49 7.03 1.92
C PRO A 129 -21.95 6.42 3.26
N GLY A 130 -22.34 7.24 4.22
CA GLY A 130 -22.66 6.76 5.57
C GLY A 130 -23.75 5.67 5.58
N GLN A 131 -24.75 5.76 4.70
CA GLN A 131 -25.77 4.71 4.56
C GLN A 131 -25.15 3.37 4.13
N ASP A 132 -24.17 3.37 3.22
CA ASP A 132 -23.54 2.16 2.72
C ASP A 132 -22.61 1.58 3.80
N LEU A 133 -21.85 2.43 4.50
CA LEU A 133 -21.02 2.01 5.63
C LEU A 133 -21.86 1.35 6.73
N GLU A 134 -22.98 1.96 7.16
CA GLU A 134 -23.89 1.37 8.16
C GLU A 134 -24.39 0.00 7.71
N GLN A 135 -24.77 -0.15 6.45
CA GLN A 135 -25.29 -1.40 5.88
C GLN A 135 -24.21 -2.50 5.87
N TYR A 136 -22.97 -2.16 5.53
CA TYR A 136 -21.85 -3.12 5.59
C TYR A 136 -21.57 -3.55 7.03
N LEU A 137 -21.58 -2.62 7.97
CA LEU A 137 -21.34 -2.92 9.38
C LEU A 137 -22.48 -3.74 10.01
N GLU A 138 -23.70 -3.64 9.49
CA GLU A 138 -24.80 -4.53 9.89
C GLU A 138 -24.58 -5.98 9.40
N MET A 139 -24.07 -6.14 8.19
CA MET A 139 -23.76 -7.47 7.63
C MET A 139 -22.49 -8.11 8.21
N LEU A 140 -21.57 -7.29 8.69
CA LEU A 140 -20.26 -7.69 9.19
C LEU A 140 -20.05 -7.13 10.60
N PRO A 141 -20.86 -7.55 11.59
CA PRO A 141 -20.87 -6.97 12.93
C PRO A 141 -19.59 -7.25 13.73
N PHE A 142 -18.73 -8.14 13.26
CA PHE A 142 -17.43 -8.44 13.82
C PHE A 142 -16.32 -7.47 13.39
N THR A 143 -16.60 -6.58 12.41
CA THR A 143 -15.64 -5.57 11.95
C THR A 143 -15.24 -4.64 13.08
N LYS A 144 -13.94 -4.45 13.29
CA LYS A 144 -13.38 -3.66 14.40
C LYS A 144 -12.95 -2.27 14.01
N GLY A 145 -12.73 -2.01 12.72
CA GLY A 145 -12.22 -0.72 12.28
C GLY A 145 -12.54 -0.38 10.83
N TYR A 146 -12.25 0.86 10.50
CA TYR A 146 -12.39 1.47 9.19
C TYR A 146 -11.10 2.23 8.83
N GLY A 147 -10.65 2.12 7.62
CA GLY A 147 -9.36 2.63 7.12
C GLY A 147 -8.53 1.44 6.61
N GLU A 148 -7.37 1.62 6.08
CA GLU A 148 -6.52 2.80 6.07
C GLU A 148 -7.13 3.94 5.24
N PHE A 149 -7.19 5.15 5.78
CA PHE A 149 -7.70 6.31 5.07
C PHE A 149 -6.59 7.35 4.89
N ALA A 150 -6.19 7.60 3.64
CA ALA A 150 -5.26 8.67 3.30
C ALA A 150 -6.04 9.94 2.94
N PHE A 151 -5.74 11.06 3.61
CA PHE A 151 -6.35 12.37 3.33
C PHE A 151 -5.72 13.11 2.15
N TYR A 152 -4.62 12.59 1.61
CA TYR A 152 -3.86 13.20 0.52
C TYR A 152 -3.41 12.12 -0.45
N LEU A 153 -3.31 12.51 -1.72
CA LEU A 153 -2.94 11.61 -2.80
C LEU A 153 -1.48 11.82 -3.27
N GLU A 154 -0.62 12.41 -2.44
CA GLU A 154 0.81 12.54 -2.75
C GLU A 154 1.47 11.18 -3.02
N VAL A 155 1.00 10.14 -2.33
CA VAL A 155 1.37 8.74 -2.58
C VAL A 155 1.06 8.30 -4.03
N TYR A 156 0.10 8.96 -4.68
CA TYR A 156 -0.39 8.63 -6.01
C TYR A 156 -0.04 9.70 -7.07
N GLU A 157 0.98 10.54 -6.83
CA GLU A 157 1.39 11.64 -7.73
C GLU A 157 0.35 12.75 -7.92
N ARG A 158 -0.73 12.79 -7.13
CA ARG A 158 -1.82 13.77 -7.20
C ARG A 158 -1.67 14.83 -6.10
N GLN A 159 -0.59 15.61 -6.15
CA GLN A 159 -0.18 16.54 -5.09
C GLN A 159 -1.16 17.67 -4.77
N ASP A 160 -2.13 17.94 -5.64
CA ASP A 160 -3.09 19.06 -5.48
C ASP A 160 -4.43 18.62 -4.89
N GLU A 161 -4.68 17.31 -4.75
CA GLU A 161 -5.93 16.77 -4.25
C GLU A 161 -5.84 16.44 -2.77
N HIS A 162 -6.84 16.84 -2.02
CA HIS A 162 -6.86 16.75 -0.58
C HIS A 162 -8.29 16.77 -0.06
N LEU A 163 -8.64 15.80 0.80
CA LEU A 163 -9.88 15.81 1.57
C LEU A 163 -9.59 16.30 2.97
N GLU A 164 -10.29 17.33 3.43
CA GLU A 164 -10.12 17.80 4.81
C GLU A 164 -10.69 16.76 5.80
N ALA A 165 -9.96 16.51 6.88
CA ALA A 165 -10.43 15.56 7.89
C ALA A 165 -11.75 16.00 8.58
N ASP A 166 -12.14 17.27 8.46
CA ASP A 166 -13.40 17.82 8.93
C ASP A 166 -14.44 18.04 7.80
N ASP A 167 -14.25 17.40 6.64
CA ASP A 167 -15.23 17.37 5.57
C ASP A 167 -16.54 16.72 6.04
N PRO A 168 -17.73 17.18 5.57
CA PRO A 168 -19.02 16.62 5.94
C PRO A 168 -19.13 15.10 5.76
N GLU A 169 -18.57 14.53 4.71
CA GLU A 169 -18.58 13.08 4.46
C GLU A 169 -17.75 12.32 5.51
N MET A 170 -16.61 12.88 5.89
CA MET A 170 -15.79 12.33 6.97
C MET A 170 -16.44 12.46 8.34
N ILE A 171 -17.17 13.56 8.58
CA ILE A 171 -17.93 13.74 9.82
C ILE A 171 -18.98 12.65 9.98
N GLU A 172 -19.72 12.33 8.92
CA GLU A 172 -20.69 11.23 8.94
C GLU A 172 -20.03 9.88 9.26
N THR A 173 -18.86 9.63 8.66
CA THR A 173 -18.06 8.44 8.95
C THR A 173 -17.68 8.38 10.44
N TYR A 174 -17.14 9.46 11.01
CA TYR A 174 -16.76 9.48 12.44
C TYR A 174 -17.98 9.27 13.36
N GLU A 175 -19.14 9.84 13.07
CA GLU A 175 -20.37 9.64 13.85
C GLU A 175 -20.80 8.16 13.87
N ILE A 176 -20.67 7.46 12.75
CA ILE A 176 -20.94 6.03 12.66
C ILE A 176 -19.92 5.23 13.47
N LEU A 177 -18.63 5.53 13.32
CA LEU A 177 -17.56 4.83 14.03
C LEU A 177 -17.63 5.05 15.54
N GLU A 178 -17.92 6.27 16.00
CA GLU A 178 -18.10 6.58 17.44
C GLU A 178 -19.28 5.82 18.04
N LYS A 179 -20.43 5.84 17.36
CA LYS A 179 -21.65 5.09 17.76
C LYS A 179 -21.37 3.59 17.90
N ARG A 180 -20.52 3.04 17.06
CA ARG A 180 -20.17 1.61 17.03
C ARG A 180 -18.91 1.28 17.84
N ASN A 181 -18.25 2.29 18.42
CA ASN A 181 -17.00 2.15 19.18
C ASN A 181 -15.90 1.45 18.37
N MET A 182 -15.69 1.89 17.14
CA MET A 182 -14.73 1.32 16.19
C MET A 182 -13.39 2.08 16.17
N ILE A 183 -12.38 1.47 15.58
CA ILE A 183 -11.09 2.08 15.32
C ILE A 183 -11.12 2.76 13.95
N PHE A 184 -10.57 3.96 13.88
CA PHE A 184 -10.29 4.64 12.62
C PHE A 184 -8.80 4.64 12.34
N MET A 185 -8.37 3.97 11.27
CA MET A 185 -6.98 4.02 10.84
C MET A 185 -6.78 5.02 9.72
N SER A 186 -5.77 5.86 9.86
CA SER A 186 -5.44 6.87 8.86
C SER A 186 -3.95 6.96 8.59
N HIS A 187 -3.67 7.35 7.35
CA HIS A 187 -2.36 7.76 6.86
C HIS A 187 -2.34 9.30 6.78
N PRO A 188 -2.02 10.00 7.88
CA PRO A 188 -2.14 11.44 7.93
C PRO A 188 -0.89 12.14 7.41
N GLY A 189 -1.07 13.11 6.53
CA GLY A 189 -0.02 14.03 6.12
C GLY A 189 0.14 15.22 7.07
N ASN A 190 1.22 15.98 6.91
CA ASN A 190 1.45 17.19 7.71
C ASN A 190 0.36 18.25 7.49
N ARG A 191 -0.24 18.30 6.31
CA ARG A 191 -1.30 19.25 5.95
C ARG A 191 -2.60 18.94 6.67
N ASP A 192 -2.92 17.66 6.86
CA ASP A 192 -4.17 17.16 7.43
C ASP A 192 -4.22 17.29 8.95
N MET A 193 -3.06 17.30 9.59
CA MET A 193 -2.93 17.29 11.04
C MET A 193 -3.82 18.33 11.75
N PRO A 194 -3.89 19.61 11.33
CA PRO A 194 -4.71 20.58 12.06
C PRO A 194 -6.20 20.23 12.12
N ALA A 195 -6.76 19.74 11.01
CA ALA A 195 -8.16 19.33 10.94
C ALA A 195 -8.36 17.98 11.67
N LEU A 196 -7.47 17.02 11.47
CA LEU A 196 -7.53 15.71 12.10
C LEU A 196 -7.43 15.80 13.66
N LEU A 197 -6.58 16.67 14.19
CA LEU A 197 -6.48 16.88 15.63
C LEU A 197 -7.78 17.45 16.23
N LYS A 198 -8.52 18.29 15.49
CA LYS A 198 -9.86 18.74 15.91
C LYS A 198 -10.86 17.56 15.96
N MET A 199 -10.76 16.63 15.00
CA MET A 199 -11.63 15.45 14.96
C MET A 199 -11.30 14.50 16.12
N ILE A 200 -10.04 14.29 16.46
CA ILE A 200 -9.61 13.52 17.62
C ILE A 200 -10.18 14.10 18.92
N GLU A 201 -10.20 15.44 19.06
CA GLU A 201 -10.77 16.13 20.22
C GLU A 201 -12.31 16.07 20.22
N LYS A 202 -12.94 16.13 19.05
CA LYS A 202 -14.40 16.09 18.89
C LYS A 202 -14.98 14.68 19.15
N TYR A 203 -14.24 13.63 18.78
CA TYR A 203 -14.66 12.23 18.88
C TYR A 203 -13.75 11.43 19.83
N PRO A 204 -13.77 11.70 21.13
CA PRO A 204 -12.84 11.10 22.09
C PRO A 204 -13.04 9.60 22.31
N ASN A 205 -14.18 9.04 21.88
CA ASN A 205 -14.48 7.61 21.99
C ASN A 205 -13.98 6.81 20.77
N ILE A 206 -13.63 7.48 19.67
CA ILE A 206 -12.96 6.83 18.55
C ILE A 206 -11.49 6.60 18.93
N ILE A 207 -10.99 5.41 18.65
CA ILE A 207 -9.56 5.12 18.67
C ILE A 207 -8.99 5.47 17.31
N PHE A 208 -8.01 6.38 17.27
CA PHE A 208 -7.29 6.75 16.06
C PHE A 208 -5.98 5.98 15.99
N LEU A 209 -5.83 5.13 15.00
CA LEU A 209 -4.60 4.41 14.68
C LEU A 209 -3.92 5.13 13.52
N PHE A 210 -2.75 5.69 13.76
CA PHE A 210 -1.95 6.35 12.75
C PHE A 210 -0.87 5.42 12.22
N HIS A 211 -0.48 5.61 10.98
CA HIS A 211 0.72 5.05 10.40
C HIS A 211 1.33 6.01 9.37
N GLY A 212 2.42 5.61 8.72
CA GLY A 212 3.08 6.43 7.70
C GLY A 212 4.18 7.34 8.25
N GLU A 213 5.07 7.78 7.37
CA GLU A 213 6.31 8.50 7.74
C GLU A 213 6.20 10.02 7.66
N GLU A 214 5.10 10.56 7.16
CA GLU A 214 4.91 11.99 6.91
C GLU A 214 4.82 12.79 8.19
N ILE A 215 4.38 12.18 9.29
CA ILE A 215 4.35 12.85 10.59
C ILE A 215 5.78 12.97 11.12
N LYS A 216 6.22 14.20 11.31
CA LYS A 216 7.53 14.45 11.92
C LYS A 216 7.60 13.83 13.32
N LYS A 217 8.64 13.09 13.61
CA LYS A 217 8.84 12.34 14.86
C LYS A 217 8.61 13.18 16.16
N PRO A 218 9.07 14.45 16.25
CA PRO A 218 8.75 15.28 17.41
C PRO A 218 7.25 15.59 17.54
N GLN A 219 6.55 15.78 16.40
CA GLN A 219 5.11 16.02 16.37
C GLN A 219 4.35 14.77 16.77
N LEU A 220 4.72 13.61 16.22
CA LEU A 220 4.17 12.32 16.62
C LEU A 220 4.29 12.12 18.15
N SER A 221 5.46 12.34 18.71
CA SER A 221 5.69 12.22 20.15
C SER A 221 4.75 13.13 20.95
N GLN A 222 4.54 14.39 20.54
CA GLN A 222 3.62 15.31 21.20
C GLN A 222 2.15 14.85 21.09
N ILE A 223 1.75 14.31 19.95
CA ILE A 223 0.41 13.77 19.73
C ILE A 223 0.16 12.58 20.67
N LEU A 224 1.09 11.64 20.73
CA LEU A 224 0.98 10.45 21.58
C LEU A 224 0.97 10.79 23.08
N GLU A 225 1.63 11.89 23.49
CA GLU A 225 1.57 12.41 24.86
C GLU A 225 0.22 13.06 25.19
N LYS A 226 -0.31 13.84 24.24
CA LYS A 226 -1.50 14.65 24.48
C LYS A 226 -2.79 13.83 24.42
N TYR A 227 -2.90 12.92 23.45
CA TYR A 227 -4.16 12.23 23.13
C TYR A 227 -4.15 10.78 23.62
N THR A 228 -5.08 10.46 24.51
CA THR A 228 -5.18 9.09 25.08
C THR A 228 -5.72 8.07 24.08
N ASN A 229 -6.51 8.51 23.11
CA ASN A 229 -7.17 7.70 22.09
C ASN A 229 -6.38 7.61 20.77
N VAL A 230 -5.14 8.10 20.72
CA VAL A 230 -4.26 7.96 19.53
C VAL A 230 -3.21 6.88 19.78
N TYR A 231 -3.03 6.03 18.78
CA TYR A 231 -2.02 4.99 18.67
C TYR A 231 -1.26 5.13 17.36
N TYR A 232 -0.13 4.44 17.24
CA TYR A 232 0.69 4.47 16.04
C TYR A 232 1.18 3.07 15.66
N SER A 233 0.92 2.63 14.45
CA SER A 233 1.54 1.46 13.84
C SER A 233 2.85 1.88 13.17
N LEU A 234 3.94 1.27 13.59
CA LEU A 234 5.23 1.45 12.95
C LEU A 234 5.46 0.25 12.02
N ASP A 235 5.12 0.42 10.79
CA ASP A 235 5.14 -0.62 9.77
C ASP A 235 6.08 -0.25 8.63
N TYR A 236 5.69 0.68 7.87
CA TYR A 236 6.27 1.09 6.63
C TYR A 236 7.74 1.54 6.71
N ASN A 237 8.17 2.16 7.80
CA ASN A 237 9.51 2.71 7.91
C ASN A 237 10.63 1.66 7.92
N MET A 238 10.37 0.47 8.44
CA MET A 238 11.37 -0.62 8.41
C MET A 238 11.58 -1.16 7.00
N ILE A 239 10.59 -0.97 6.14
CA ILE A 239 10.57 -1.50 4.80
C ILE A 239 10.86 -0.40 3.76
N SER A 240 10.35 0.83 3.96
CA SER A 240 10.39 1.92 2.98
C SER A 240 11.74 2.62 2.86
N ASN A 241 12.46 2.79 3.95
CA ASN A 241 13.79 3.41 3.89
C ASN A 241 14.78 2.58 3.07
N CYS A 242 14.53 1.29 2.95
CA CYS A 242 15.35 0.39 2.17
C CYS A 242 14.80 0.17 0.75
N CYS A 243 13.55 -0.19 0.62
CA CYS A 243 13.29 -1.06 -0.51
C CYS A 243 11.89 -1.04 -1.14
N LEU A 244 10.87 -0.43 -0.58
CA LEU A 244 9.50 -0.72 -1.02
C LEU A 244 8.76 0.37 -1.79
N HIS A 245 9.14 1.64 -1.73
CA HIS A 245 8.34 2.68 -2.38
C HIS A 245 8.97 3.24 -3.63
N ASN A 246 8.18 3.21 -4.72
CA ASN A 246 8.39 3.91 -5.99
C ASN A 246 9.84 3.92 -6.49
N ASN A 247 10.63 2.92 -6.06
CA ASN A 247 11.98 2.73 -6.56
C ASN A 247 11.96 1.62 -7.61
N PRO A 248 12.10 1.93 -8.90
CA PRO A 248 12.14 0.93 -9.97
C PRO A 248 13.19 -0.18 -9.76
N GLN A 249 14.11 0.03 -8.81
CA GLN A 249 15.12 -0.95 -8.45
C GLN A 249 14.63 -1.97 -7.41
N THR A 250 13.40 -1.85 -6.90
CA THR A 250 12.84 -2.72 -5.86
C THR A 250 11.36 -3.06 -6.08
N ASP A 251 10.88 -2.89 -7.32
CA ASP A 251 9.46 -3.14 -7.64
C ASP A 251 9.12 -4.62 -7.81
N SER A 252 10.10 -5.49 -7.83
CA SER A 252 9.91 -6.94 -7.95
C SER A 252 10.74 -7.69 -6.92
N LYS A 253 10.36 -8.94 -6.63
CA LYS A 253 11.10 -9.86 -5.77
C LYS A 253 12.58 -9.96 -6.17
N GLU A 254 12.86 -10.08 -7.47
CA GLU A 254 14.20 -10.27 -8.01
C GLU A 254 15.11 -9.05 -7.76
N THR A 255 14.55 -7.86 -7.75
CA THR A 255 15.31 -6.63 -7.49
C THR A 255 15.37 -6.31 -5.99
N PHE A 256 14.34 -6.66 -5.25
CA PHE A 256 14.22 -6.43 -3.81
C PHE A 256 15.21 -7.28 -3.00
N LEU A 257 15.18 -8.61 -3.17
CA LEU A 257 15.91 -9.54 -2.32
C LEU A 257 17.43 -9.27 -2.24
N PRO A 258 18.15 -9.09 -3.36
CA PRO A 258 19.58 -8.82 -3.29
C PRO A 258 19.90 -7.54 -2.55
N LYS A 259 19.13 -6.48 -2.77
CA LYS A 259 19.34 -5.20 -2.12
C LYS A 259 18.99 -5.25 -0.63
N TYR A 260 17.87 -5.91 -0.30
CA TYR A 260 17.43 -6.07 1.08
C TYR A 260 18.48 -6.84 1.91
N ARG A 261 19.01 -7.92 1.36
CA ARG A 261 20.10 -8.71 1.98
C ARG A 261 21.37 -7.90 2.18
N ASP A 262 21.77 -7.13 1.18
CA ASP A 262 22.99 -6.29 1.24
C ASP A 262 22.88 -5.17 2.30
N THR A 263 21.69 -4.66 2.55
CA THR A 263 21.46 -3.53 3.46
C THR A 263 20.86 -3.91 4.81
N PHE A 264 20.54 -5.18 5.05
CA PHE A 264 19.76 -5.66 6.21
C PHE A 264 20.26 -5.14 7.55
N GLU A 265 21.54 -5.40 7.89
CA GLU A 265 22.10 -4.96 9.16
C GLU A 265 22.14 -3.44 9.31
N GLN A 266 22.49 -2.75 8.24
CA GLN A 266 22.58 -1.29 8.28
C GLN A 266 21.20 -0.66 8.45
N THR A 267 20.21 -1.14 7.72
CA THR A 267 18.82 -0.69 7.82
C THR A 267 18.28 -0.91 9.24
N MET A 268 18.45 -2.11 9.79
CA MET A 268 18.03 -2.42 11.16
C MET A 268 18.68 -1.49 12.20
N LYS A 269 19.98 -1.24 12.08
CA LYS A 269 20.70 -0.33 12.99
C LYS A 269 20.21 1.12 12.87
N ASP A 270 19.96 1.59 11.65
CA ASP A 270 19.47 2.95 11.42
C ASP A 270 18.05 3.13 11.94
N GLU A 271 17.16 2.15 11.72
CA GLU A 271 15.81 2.16 12.25
C GLU A 271 15.77 2.13 13.79
N LEU A 272 16.59 1.27 14.42
CA LEU A 272 16.73 1.29 15.88
C LEU A 272 17.18 2.66 16.40
N ARG A 273 18.19 3.26 15.78
CA ARG A 273 18.66 4.60 16.15
C ARG A 273 17.57 5.65 16.07
N ILE A 274 16.67 5.54 15.10
CA ILE A 274 15.59 6.49 14.84
C ILE A 274 14.41 6.26 15.77
N TRP A 275 13.94 5.01 15.87
CA TRP A 275 12.63 4.69 16.46
C TRP A 275 12.68 4.20 17.90
N LYS A 276 13.76 3.53 18.32
CA LYS A 276 13.90 3.05 19.70
C LYS A 276 13.62 4.14 20.75
N PRO A 277 14.19 5.38 20.65
CA PRO A 277 13.91 6.42 21.64
C PRO A 277 12.44 6.82 21.71
N ILE A 278 11.70 6.75 20.59
CA ILE A 278 10.29 7.13 20.52
C ILE A 278 9.41 6.00 21.08
N ILE A 279 9.69 4.76 20.70
CA ILE A 279 8.97 3.58 21.20
C ILE A 279 9.12 3.46 22.72
N GLU A 280 10.34 3.58 23.23
CA GLU A 280 10.62 3.48 24.68
C GLU A 280 10.07 4.66 25.49
N LYS A 281 9.91 5.83 24.86
CA LYS A 281 9.21 6.97 25.46
C LYS A 281 7.70 6.77 25.51
N HIS A 282 7.11 6.11 24.50
CA HIS A 282 5.66 5.86 24.38
C HIS A 282 5.33 4.36 24.34
N PRO A 283 5.76 3.59 25.36
CA PRO A 283 5.76 2.12 25.30
C PRO A 283 4.36 1.49 25.21
N ASP A 284 3.32 2.27 25.50
CA ASP A 284 1.92 1.82 25.50
C ASP A 284 1.12 2.34 24.29
N LYS A 285 1.78 2.98 23.33
CA LYS A 285 1.10 3.69 22.23
C LYS A 285 1.54 3.27 20.84
N ILE A 286 2.74 2.69 20.71
CA ILE A 286 3.30 2.30 19.43
C ILE A 286 3.28 0.78 19.33
N MET A 287 2.92 0.27 18.17
CA MET A 287 2.80 -1.17 17.88
C MET A 287 3.45 -1.51 16.56
N TRP A 288 3.79 -2.78 16.41
CA TRP A 288 4.37 -3.32 15.19
C TRP A 288 3.29 -3.61 14.13
N GLY A 289 3.63 -3.38 12.87
CA GLY A 289 2.87 -3.77 11.69
C GLY A 289 3.80 -4.04 10.51
N THR A 290 3.31 -4.55 9.41
CA THR A 290 4.10 -4.85 8.21
C THR A 290 3.75 -4.01 7.00
N ASP A 291 2.50 -3.60 6.84
CA ASP A 291 1.98 -2.98 5.62
C ASP A 291 2.20 -3.86 4.37
N ILE A 292 2.05 -5.17 4.56
CA ILE A 292 2.17 -6.16 3.47
C ILE A 292 1.01 -5.96 2.50
N LEU A 293 1.32 -5.84 1.20
CA LEU A 293 0.38 -5.45 0.18
C LEU A 293 0.57 -6.20 -1.15
N LYS A 294 1.82 -6.31 -1.63
CA LYS A 294 2.14 -6.92 -2.93
C LYS A 294 2.14 -8.45 -2.87
N PRO A 295 1.83 -9.16 -3.98
CA PRO A 295 1.86 -10.63 -4.01
C PRO A 295 3.17 -11.23 -3.53
N TRP A 296 4.29 -10.62 -3.90
CA TRP A 296 5.61 -11.15 -3.52
C TRP A 296 6.02 -10.82 -2.07
N HIS A 297 5.30 -9.95 -1.34
CA HIS A 297 5.52 -9.75 0.10
C HIS A 297 5.09 -10.95 0.94
N ILE A 298 4.15 -11.76 0.43
CA ILE A 298 3.68 -13.00 1.07
C ILE A 298 4.36 -14.25 0.51
N ASP A 299 5.39 -14.07 -0.32
CA ASP A 299 6.21 -15.16 -0.85
C ASP A 299 7.06 -15.81 0.25
N GLU A 300 7.24 -17.13 0.16
CA GLU A 300 7.96 -17.94 1.16
C GLU A 300 9.43 -17.54 1.36
N GLU A 301 10.04 -16.85 0.41
CA GLU A 301 11.41 -16.35 0.50
C GLU A 301 11.48 -14.92 1.04
N VAL A 302 10.46 -14.09 0.77
CA VAL A 302 10.45 -12.67 1.12
C VAL A 302 9.91 -12.44 2.53
N GLN A 303 8.74 -12.99 2.81
CA GLN A 303 8.04 -12.75 4.07
C GLN A 303 8.89 -13.14 5.31
N PRO A 304 9.60 -14.28 5.34
CA PRO A 304 10.47 -14.62 6.47
C PRO A 304 11.56 -13.57 6.71
N LEU A 305 12.16 -13.02 5.66
CA LEU A 305 13.18 -11.97 5.80
C LEU A 305 12.63 -10.66 6.36
N LEU A 306 11.41 -10.27 5.96
CA LEU A 306 10.73 -9.11 6.52
C LEU A 306 10.45 -9.29 8.01
N ILE A 307 10.03 -10.48 8.40
CA ILE A 307 9.76 -10.81 9.81
C ILE A 307 11.06 -10.97 10.60
N GLU A 308 12.12 -11.53 10.01
CA GLU A 308 13.43 -11.59 10.66
C GLU A 308 13.96 -10.20 11.01
N MET A 309 13.86 -9.22 10.09
CA MET A 309 14.25 -7.84 10.39
C MET A 309 13.40 -7.25 11.53
N SER A 310 12.08 -7.48 11.49
CA SER A 310 11.17 -7.02 12.55
C SER A 310 11.56 -7.60 13.91
N ARG A 311 11.86 -8.90 13.97
CA ARG A 311 12.27 -9.58 15.21
C ARG A 311 13.63 -9.12 15.72
N SER A 312 14.60 -8.90 14.83
CA SER A 312 15.91 -8.34 15.18
C SER A 312 15.76 -6.90 15.71
N PHE A 313 14.89 -6.10 15.09
CA PHE A 313 14.55 -4.76 15.56
C PHE A 313 13.90 -4.80 16.96
N ILE A 314 12.88 -5.65 17.16
CA ILE A 314 12.20 -5.81 18.46
C ILE A 314 13.20 -6.29 19.52
N GLY A 315 14.07 -7.22 19.20
CA GLY A 315 15.13 -7.69 20.08
C GLY A 315 16.06 -6.56 20.57
N GLY A 316 16.30 -5.56 19.71
CA GLY A 316 17.08 -4.38 20.04
C GLY A 316 16.41 -3.34 20.96
N LEU A 317 15.09 -3.46 21.23
CA LEU A 317 14.36 -2.61 22.19
C LEU A 317 14.65 -3.03 23.64
N ASP A 318 14.31 -2.15 24.60
CA ASP A 318 14.32 -2.51 26.02
C ASP A 318 13.41 -3.74 26.25
N PRO A 319 13.84 -4.78 26.97
CA PRO A 319 13.05 -5.99 27.23
C PRO A 319 11.66 -5.73 27.81
N ALA A 320 11.50 -4.67 28.62
CA ALA A 320 10.20 -4.28 29.17
C ALA A 320 9.22 -3.72 28.14
N VAL A 321 9.71 -3.36 26.95
CA VAL A 321 8.93 -2.75 25.87
C VAL A 321 8.66 -3.73 24.71
N GLN A 322 9.51 -4.73 24.54
CA GLN A 322 9.46 -5.67 23.40
C GLN A 322 8.06 -6.26 23.18
N GLU A 323 7.47 -6.90 24.20
CA GLU A 323 6.15 -7.51 24.06
C GLU A 323 5.04 -6.47 23.88
N LYS A 324 5.18 -5.29 24.47
CA LYS A 324 4.21 -4.21 24.29
C LYS A 324 4.15 -3.78 22.82
N TYR A 325 5.31 -3.56 22.23
CA TYR A 325 5.44 -3.18 20.83
C TYR A 325 5.05 -4.33 19.89
N ALA A 326 5.50 -5.55 20.18
CA ALA A 326 5.29 -6.72 19.33
C ALA A 326 3.81 -7.12 19.20
N TYR A 327 3.01 -7.04 20.28
CA TYR A 327 1.62 -7.50 20.24
C TYR A 327 0.69 -6.91 21.31
N LYS A 328 1.16 -6.63 22.55
CA LYS A 328 0.25 -6.28 23.65
C LYS A 328 -0.47 -4.96 23.44
N ASN A 329 0.15 -3.99 22.78
CA ASN A 329 -0.49 -2.70 22.51
C ASN A 329 -1.65 -2.86 21.54
N ALA A 330 -1.46 -3.65 20.46
CA ALA A 330 -2.49 -3.95 19.51
C ALA A 330 -3.64 -4.77 20.12
N GLU A 331 -3.32 -5.80 20.93
CA GLU A 331 -4.35 -6.55 21.67
C GLU A 331 -5.18 -5.65 22.59
N ARG A 332 -4.50 -4.78 23.35
CA ARG A 332 -5.18 -3.85 24.25
C ARG A 332 -6.08 -2.88 23.47
N MET A 333 -5.61 -2.33 22.37
CA MET A 333 -6.37 -1.44 21.50
C MET A 333 -7.61 -2.16 20.94
N LEU A 334 -7.43 -3.36 20.39
CA LEU A 334 -8.53 -4.18 19.87
C LEU A 334 -9.53 -4.58 20.97
N GLY A 335 -9.07 -4.84 22.19
CA GLY A 335 -9.90 -5.16 23.35
C GLY A 335 -10.76 -3.99 23.85
N MET A 336 -10.48 -2.76 23.43
CA MET A 336 -11.32 -1.60 23.75
C MET A 336 -12.55 -1.51 22.82
N VAL A 337 -12.51 -2.16 21.66
CA VAL A 337 -13.63 -2.22 20.71
C VAL A 337 -14.66 -3.21 21.21
N LYS A 338 -15.85 -2.74 21.53
CA LYS A 338 -16.97 -3.60 21.92
C LYS A 338 -17.70 -4.09 20.66
N THR A 339 -17.21 -5.12 20.03
CA THR A 339 -18.00 -5.79 19.00
C THR A 339 -19.22 -6.42 19.64
N THR A 340 -20.38 -6.14 19.08
CA THR A 340 -21.60 -6.88 19.45
C THR A 340 -21.41 -8.29 18.91
N GLN A 341 -21.18 -9.27 19.80
CA GLN A 341 -21.17 -10.70 19.43
C GLN A 341 -22.63 -11.09 19.10
N LEU A 342 -23.12 -10.61 17.99
CA LEU A 342 -24.30 -11.20 17.37
C LEU A 342 -23.87 -12.51 16.72
N PRO A 343 -24.70 -13.56 16.77
CA PRO A 343 -24.47 -14.73 15.93
C PRO A 343 -24.21 -14.23 14.50
N VAL A 344 -23.07 -14.58 13.94
CA VAL A 344 -22.76 -14.18 12.56
C VAL A 344 -23.87 -14.73 11.69
N ASP A 345 -24.77 -13.85 11.23
CA ASP A 345 -25.77 -14.23 10.25
C ASP A 345 -25.03 -14.57 8.97
N THR A 346 -24.95 -15.85 8.67
CA THR A 346 -24.29 -16.37 7.47
C THR A 346 -25.12 -16.10 6.21
N THR A 347 -26.35 -15.63 6.36
CA THR A 347 -27.20 -15.27 5.20
C THR A 347 -26.72 -13.98 4.59
N ILE A 348 -26.27 -14.07 3.34
CA ILE A 348 -25.94 -12.88 2.54
C ILE A 348 -27.23 -12.36 1.92
N PRO A 349 -27.60 -11.08 2.11
CA PRO A 349 -28.83 -10.54 1.56
C PRO A 349 -28.94 -10.71 0.06
N ALA A 350 -30.13 -11.05 -0.43
CA ALA A 350 -30.38 -11.33 -1.85
C ALA A 350 -30.02 -10.17 -2.80
N TRP A 351 -30.05 -8.92 -2.31
CA TRP A 351 -29.67 -7.75 -3.10
C TRP A 351 -28.18 -7.73 -3.43
N ILE A 352 -27.31 -8.29 -2.58
CA ILE A 352 -25.85 -8.40 -2.86
C ILE A 352 -25.63 -9.36 -4.03
N TYR A 353 -26.33 -10.50 -4.04
CA TYR A 353 -26.28 -11.42 -5.20
C TYR A 353 -26.76 -10.72 -6.48
N PHE A 354 -27.81 -9.89 -6.38
CA PHE A 354 -28.33 -9.13 -7.51
C PHE A 354 -27.32 -8.09 -8.00
N HIS A 355 -26.73 -7.30 -7.10
CA HIS A 355 -25.69 -6.33 -7.46
C HIS A 355 -24.47 -7.00 -8.08
N THR A 356 -23.96 -8.07 -7.48
CA THR A 356 -22.85 -8.84 -8.04
C THR A 356 -23.19 -9.36 -9.44
N TRP A 357 -24.41 -9.88 -9.62
CA TRP A 357 -24.86 -10.34 -10.94
C TRP A 357 -24.94 -9.20 -11.96
N VAL A 358 -25.48 -8.04 -11.58
CA VAL A 358 -25.56 -6.85 -12.44
C VAL A 358 -24.16 -6.37 -12.81
N ASN A 359 -23.24 -6.26 -11.86
CA ASN A 359 -21.85 -5.85 -12.12
C ASN A 359 -21.14 -6.83 -13.07
N ASN A 360 -21.29 -8.13 -12.84
CA ASN A 360 -20.72 -9.16 -13.73
C ASN A 360 -21.30 -9.05 -15.15
N LEU A 361 -22.59 -8.77 -15.26
CA LEU A 361 -23.24 -8.57 -16.57
C LEU A 361 -22.70 -7.31 -17.27
N ILE A 362 -22.53 -6.22 -16.55
CA ILE A 362 -21.95 -4.97 -17.06
C ILE A 362 -20.51 -5.22 -17.53
N GLN A 363 -19.69 -5.89 -16.74
CA GLN A 363 -18.31 -6.23 -17.09
C GLN A 363 -18.25 -7.13 -18.34
N LEU A 364 -19.15 -8.12 -18.43
CA LEU A 364 -19.27 -8.98 -19.60
C LEU A 364 -19.63 -8.17 -20.86
N LEU A 365 -20.54 -7.21 -20.74
CA LEU A 365 -20.95 -6.35 -21.85
C LEU A 365 -19.80 -5.43 -22.27
N ILE A 366 -19.10 -4.80 -21.34
CA ILE A 366 -17.94 -3.94 -21.63
C ILE A 366 -16.83 -4.75 -22.30
N SER A 367 -16.49 -5.91 -21.78
CA SER A 367 -15.47 -6.80 -22.36
C SER A 367 -15.81 -7.21 -23.78
N ASN A 368 -17.07 -7.55 -24.05
CA ASN A 368 -17.51 -7.90 -25.41
C ASN A 368 -17.47 -6.70 -26.36
N VAL A 369 -17.79 -5.49 -25.90
CA VAL A 369 -17.68 -4.26 -26.71
C VAL A 369 -16.22 -3.98 -27.03
N ILE A 370 -15.30 -4.12 -26.06
CA ILE A 370 -13.85 -3.95 -26.28
C ILE A 370 -13.31 -4.99 -27.25
N ILE A 371 -13.68 -6.26 -27.08
CA ILE A 371 -13.28 -7.34 -27.99
C ILE A 371 -13.84 -7.08 -29.40
N GLY A 372 -15.09 -6.66 -29.51
CA GLY A 372 -15.72 -6.30 -30.78
C GLY A 372 -15.01 -5.12 -31.47
N ALA A 373 -14.68 -4.06 -30.71
CA ALA A 373 -13.94 -2.91 -31.21
C ALA A 373 -12.51 -3.31 -31.66
N ALA A 374 -11.80 -4.11 -30.89
CA ALA A 374 -10.47 -4.62 -31.24
C ALA A 374 -10.50 -5.48 -32.53
N ALA A 375 -11.52 -6.34 -32.67
CA ALA A 375 -11.72 -7.14 -33.88
C ALA A 375 -11.98 -6.27 -35.11
N ILE A 376 -12.79 -5.21 -34.98
CA ILE A 376 -13.07 -4.25 -36.06
C ILE A 376 -11.77 -3.52 -36.47
N VAL A 377 -10.99 -3.04 -35.50
CA VAL A 377 -9.70 -2.38 -35.77
C VAL A 377 -8.73 -3.33 -36.47
N ALA A 378 -8.64 -4.58 -35.98
CA ALA A 378 -7.79 -5.59 -36.62
C ALA A 378 -8.24 -5.89 -38.06
N ALA A 379 -9.54 -5.97 -38.31
CA ALA A 379 -10.09 -6.16 -39.67
C ALA A 379 -9.76 -4.96 -40.58
N ILE A 380 -9.92 -3.73 -40.09
CA ILE A 380 -9.59 -2.50 -40.81
C ILE A 380 -8.09 -2.48 -41.15
N VAL A 381 -7.23 -2.76 -40.17
CA VAL A 381 -5.78 -2.85 -40.39
C VAL A 381 -5.44 -3.93 -41.40
N GLY A 382 -6.07 -5.10 -41.32
CA GLY A 382 -5.91 -6.20 -42.28
C GLY A 382 -6.33 -5.80 -43.71
N ILE A 383 -7.45 -5.10 -43.86
CA ILE A 383 -7.93 -4.60 -45.16
C ILE A 383 -6.95 -3.56 -45.72
N VAL A 384 -6.51 -2.61 -44.90
CA VAL A 384 -5.53 -1.59 -45.31
C VAL A 384 -4.22 -2.24 -45.78
N PHE A 385 -3.76 -3.28 -45.06
CA PHE A 385 -2.56 -4.04 -45.44
C PHE A 385 -2.75 -4.81 -46.74
N ALA A 386 -3.91 -5.45 -46.93
CA ALA A 386 -4.26 -6.17 -48.16
C ALA A 386 -4.38 -5.24 -49.39
N VAL A 387 -5.00 -4.06 -49.20
CA VAL A 387 -5.11 -3.03 -50.25
C VAL A 387 -3.72 -2.46 -50.60
N ARG A 388 -2.88 -2.18 -49.60
CA ARG A 388 -1.48 -1.75 -49.82
C ARG A 388 -0.65 -2.81 -50.54
N ARG A 389 -0.87 -4.10 -50.24
CA ARG A 389 -0.17 -5.20 -50.90
C ARG A 389 -0.62 -5.42 -52.37
N ARG A 390 -1.88 -5.11 -52.69
CA ARG A 390 -2.41 -5.18 -54.05
C ARG A 390 -2.05 -3.96 -54.94
N SER A 391 -1.80 -2.81 -54.34
CA SER A 391 -1.40 -1.58 -55.02
C SER A 391 0.12 -1.43 -55.20
N GLY A 392 0.89 -2.49 -54.82
CA GLY A 392 2.32 -2.38 -54.73
C GLY A 392 3.08 -2.73 -55.94
N GLY A 393 3.66 -2.20 -56.66
CA GLY A 393 4.55 -2.47 -57.81
C GLY A 393 5.40 -1.28 -58.22
N THR A 394 5.58 -0.28 -57.39
CA THR A 394 6.60 0.75 -57.66
C THR A 394 7.56 0.88 -56.46
N LYS A 395 8.82 0.52 -56.69
CA LYS A 395 9.91 0.74 -55.73
C LYS A 395 10.01 2.23 -55.45
N ARG A 396 9.60 2.68 -54.25
CA ARG A 396 9.94 4.02 -53.76
C ARG A 396 11.43 4.06 -53.42
N PRO A 397 12.18 5.08 -53.87
CA PRO A 397 13.53 5.30 -53.39
C PRO A 397 13.52 5.55 -51.89
N LYS A 398 14.53 5.05 -51.15
CA LYS A 398 14.72 5.35 -49.74
C LYS A 398 14.92 6.86 -49.58
N PRO A 399 14.21 7.53 -48.69
CA PRO A 399 14.47 8.96 -48.40
C PRO A 399 15.91 9.12 -47.87
N ALA A 400 16.60 10.10 -48.37
CA ALA A 400 17.92 10.46 -47.92
C ALA A 400 17.81 10.99 -46.48
N ARG A 401 18.85 10.77 -45.69
CA ARG A 401 18.93 11.16 -44.26
C ARG A 401 18.66 12.65 -44.02
N GLN A 402 18.80 13.46 -45.04
CA GLN A 402 18.54 14.90 -45.05
C GLN A 402 17.05 15.25 -44.88
N ASP A 403 16.13 14.43 -45.44
CA ASP A 403 14.69 14.68 -45.41
C ASP A 403 14.10 14.48 -44.00
N LEU A 404 14.74 13.71 -43.16
CA LEU A 404 14.29 13.49 -41.77
C LEU A 404 14.67 14.68 -40.83
N GLU A 405 15.84 15.25 -41.05
CA GLU A 405 16.28 16.44 -40.27
C GLU A 405 15.44 17.67 -40.62
N ASP A 406 15.07 17.84 -41.91
CA ASP A 406 14.18 18.92 -42.35
C ASP A 406 12.74 18.77 -41.82
N TYR A 407 12.28 17.51 -41.67
CA TYR A 407 10.94 17.22 -41.10
C TYR A 407 10.88 17.52 -39.62
N GLU A 408 11.92 17.17 -38.85
CA GLU A 408 12.03 17.44 -37.41
C GLU A 408 12.10 18.96 -37.15
N GLU A 409 12.81 19.70 -38.00
CA GLU A 409 12.91 21.15 -37.89
C GLU A 409 11.57 21.85 -38.19
N GLN A 410 10.82 21.37 -39.20
CA GLN A 410 9.47 21.87 -39.52
C GLN A 410 8.44 21.50 -38.42
N TYR A 411 8.56 20.32 -37.80
CA TYR A 411 7.70 19.89 -36.69
C TYR A 411 7.89 20.77 -35.46
N LEU A 412 9.15 21.08 -35.09
CA LEU A 412 9.47 21.95 -33.95
C LEU A 412 9.03 23.40 -34.17
N GLN A 413 9.12 23.91 -35.42
CA GLN A 413 8.60 25.23 -35.77
C GLN A 413 7.07 25.34 -35.64
N ARG A 414 6.33 24.30 -35.96
CA ARG A 414 4.86 24.25 -35.78
C ARG A 414 4.42 24.20 -34.33
N GLN A 415 5.26 23.71 -33.42
CA GLN A 415 5.02 23.65 -31.98
C GLN A 415 5.42 24.95 -31.24
N GLY A 416 5.86 26.01 -31.96
CA GLY A 416 6.25 27.27 -31.34
C GLY A 416 7.54 27.23 -30.51
N GLN A 417 8.27 26.13 -30.59
CA GLN A 417 9.56 25.97 -29.88
C GLN A 417 10.69 26.45 -30.79
N ARG A 418 11.43 27.50 -30.34
CA ARG A 418 12.60 27.96 -31.07
C ARG A 418 13.70 26.91 -31.10
N PRO A 419 14.33 26.65 -32.28
CA PRO A 419 15.44 25.68 -32.34
C PRO A 419 16.57 26.15 -31.44
N ARG A 420 17.01 25.24 -30.54
CA ARG A 420 18.21 25.46 -29.70
C ARG A 420 19.43 25.50 -30.63
N ARG A 421 20.04 26.66 -30.81
CA ARG A 421 21.34 26.79 -31.43
C ARG A 421 22.34 25.90 -30.71
N ARG A 422 22.93 24.91 -31.40
CA ARG A 422 24.10 24.16 -30.91
C ARG A 422 25.25 25.12 -30.71
N HIS A 423 25.50 25.49 -29.47
CA HIS A 423 26.77 26.12 -29.10
C HIS A 423 27.84 25.03 -29.06
N ALA A 424 28.99 25.36 -29.68
CA ALA A 424 30.19 24.52 -29.68
C ALA A 424 30.58 24.12 -28.24
N LYS A 425 30.95 22.84 -28.06
CA LYS A 425 31.43 22.27 -26.80
C LYS A 425 32.66 23.05 -26.30
N SER A 426 32.48 23.94 -25.35
CA SER A 426 33.56 24.37 -24.48
C SER A 426 33.79 23.25 -23.43
N ARG A 427 35.04 22.85 -23.22
CA ARG A 427 35.49 21.88 -22.21
C ARG A 427 34.99 22.35 -20.84
N PRO A 428 34.42 21.47 -20.02
CA PRO A 428 34.07 21.81 -18.64
C PRO A 428 35.34 21.98 -17.81
N THR A 429 35.52 23.16 -17.23
CA THR A 429 36.42 23.37 -16.10
C THR A 429 35.83 22.65 -14.89
N SER A 430 36.61 21.75 -14.25
CA SER A 430 36.20 21.11 -13.01
C SER A 430 36.04 22.14 -11.91
N SER A 431 34.78 22.45 -11.54
CA SER A 431 34.49 23.25 -10.37
C SER A 431 34.41 22.35 -9.14
N SER A 432 35.06 22.81 -8.06
CA SER A 432 34.96 22.17 -6.75
C SER A 432 34.03 22.94 -5.83
N CYS A 433 33.41 22.25 -4.87
CA CYS A 433 32.55 22.85 -3.85
C CYS A 433 33.34 23.79 -2.94
N ASN A 434 32.88 25.02 -2.82
CA ASN A 434 33.57 26.06 -2.00
C ASN A 434 33.56 25.72 -0.49
N SER A 435 32.68 24.86 -0.02
CA SER A 435 32.60 24.50 1.41
C SER A 435 33.38 23.26 1.78
N CYS A 436 33.52 22.24 0.91
CA CYS A 436 34.18 20.98 1.23
C CYS A 436 35.29 20.58 0.24
N GLY A 437 35.57 21.37 -0.79
CA GLY A 437 36.64 21.14 -1.78
C GLY A 437 36.41 19.96 -2.74
N LYS A 438 35.33 19.20 -2.63
CA LYS A 438 35.06 18.05 -3.50
C LYS A 438 34.61 18.47 -4.90
N PRO A 439 35.02 17.73 -5.96
CA PRO A 439 34.63 18.05 -7.33
C PRO A 439 33.11 17.96 -7.53
N LEU A 440 32.56 18.93 -8.25
CA LEU A 440 31.14 19.04 -8.55
C LEU A 440 30.84 18.50 -9.95
N LYS A 441 29.74 17.80 -10.09
CA LYS A 441 29.20 17.47 -11.42
C LYS A 441 28.61 18.74 -12.06
N PRO A 442 28.76 18.95 -13.38
CA PRO A 442 28.11 20.04 -14.07
C PRO A 442 26.58 19.93 -13.86
N THR A 443 25.92 21.07 -13.56
CA THR A 443 24.45 21.17 -13.41
C THR A 443 23.85 20.81 -12.03
N VAL A 444 24.65 20.52 -11.00
CA VAL A 444 24.06 20.28 -9.67
C VAL A 444 23.79 21.59 -8.91
N LYS A 445 22.64 21.67 -8.27
CA LYS A 445 22.23 22.80 -7.42
C LYS A 445 22.71 22.69 -5.97
N PHE A 446 23.15 21.51 -5.56
CA PHE A 446 23.65 21.21 -4.22
C PHE A 446 24.86 20.28 -4.29
N CYS A 447 25.80 20.45 -3.39
CA CYS A 447 26.92 19.53 -3.25
C CYS A 447 26.47 18.21 -2.60
N GLY A 448 26.57 17.09 -3.32
CA GLY A 448 26.18 15.77 -2.82
C GLY A 448 27.01 15.24 -1.64
N SER A 449 28.08 15.95 -1.23
CA SER A 449 28.94 15.53 -0.12
C SER A 449 28.71 16.31 1.17
N CYS A 450 28.26 17.56 1.09
CA CYS A 450 28.06 18.42 2.27
C CYS A 450 26.73 19.18 2.26
N GLY A 451 25.87 18.98 1.25
CA GLY A 451 24.55 19.61 1.14
C GLY A 451 24.57 21.12 0.83
N THR A 452 25.76 21.75 0.67
CA THR A 452 25.83 23.19 0.40
C THR A 452 25.24 23.51 -0.97
N ARG A 453 24.39 24.54 -1.02
CA ARG A 453 23.81 25.06 -2.27
C ARG A 453 24.90 25.68 -3.12
N ILE A 454 24.84 25.45 -4.42
CA ILE A 454 25.79 25.93 -5.42
C ILE A 454 25.04 26.91 -6.31
N ASP A 455 25.38 28.18 -6.20
CA ASP A 455 24.78 29.24 -6.99
C ASP A 455 25.35 29.29 -8.42
#